data_221dd5798a4b82630b21718cf66248fc
#
_entry.id   221dd5798a4b82630b21718cf66248fc
#
_cell.length_a   1.000
_cell.length_b   1.000
_cell.length_c   1.000
_cell.angle_alpha   90.00
_cell.angle_beta   90.00
_cell.angle_gamma   90.00
#
_symmetry.space_group_name_H-M   'P 1'
#
loop_
_entity.id
_entity.type
_entity.pdbx_description
1 polymer ?
#
loop_
_entity_poly.entity_id
_entity_poly.type
_entity_poly.pdbx_seq_one_letter_code
_entity_poly.pdbx_strand_id
1 'polypeptide(L)'
;MLQDEGGIYIFELRKNPGLKANVISMYKSHFQSEGFFRPRIAENVTISGKLKEHTVDIYFEFIQMNNLERTVIKVIEGTKVTENDMWEFANVLKDLHFLAKGIVYYDDRVSSGAKKVAELTNIDLKKFDLLDEVRKSALSAVKVMLPDEEIIGDPFW
;
A
#
# COMPACT_ATOMS: atom_id res chain seq x y z
N MET A 1 -18.03 31.64 1.01
CA MET A 1 -17.99 30.97 2.25
C MET A 1 -17.72 29.47 2.12
N LEU A 2 -18.56 28.76 1.44
CA LEU A 2 -18.27 27.36 1.19
C LEU A 2 -16.94 27.17 0.50
N GLN A 3 -16.60 28.09 -0.37
CA GLN A 3 -15.35 28.05 -1.08
C GLN A 3 -14.17 28.05 -0.14
N ASP A 4 -14.18 28.99 0.81
CA ASP A 4 -13.09 29.07 1.76
C ASP A 4 -13.07 27.88 2.69
N GLU A 5 -14.24 27.47 3.12
CA GLU A 5 -14.32 26.29 3.95
C GLU A 5 -13.88 25.06 3.19
N GLY A 6 -14.23 24.98 1.92
CA GLY A 6 -13.80 23.89 1.09
C GLY A 6 -12.30 23.87 0.89
N GLY A 7 -11.69 25.05 0.73
CA GLY A 7 -10.25 25.12 0.58
C GLY A 7 -9.53 24.68 1.84
N ILE A 8 -10.00 25.12 2.99
CA ILE A 8 -9.41 24.72 4.26
C ILE A 8 -9.60 23.23 4.48
N TYR A 9 -10.79 22.74 4.18
CA TYR A 9 -11.09 21.34 4.35
C TYR A 9 -10.17 20.44 3.50
N ILE A 10 -9.95 20.83 2.24
CA ILE A 10 -9.08 20.08 1.35
C ILE A 10 -7.65 20.07 1.88
N PHE A 11 -7.19 21.21 2.41
CA PHE A 11 -5.87 21.29 2.99
C PHE A 11 -5.73 20.35 4.18
N GLU A 12 -6.73 20.31 5.05
CA GLU A 12 -6.70 19.42 6.20
C GLU A 12 -6.68 17.96 5.79
N LEU A 13 -7.46 17.60 4.80
CA LEU A 13 -7.45 16.23 4.31
C LEU A 13 -6.09 15.84 3.75
N ARG A 14 -5.46 16.74 3.00
CA ARG A 14 -4.14 16.47 2.44
C ARG A 14 -3.10 16.37 3.55
N LYS A 15 -3.27 17.15 4.61
CA LYS A 15 -2.34 17.16 5.72
C LYS A 15 -2.43 15.87 6.52
N ASN A 16 -3.63 15.32 6.64
CA ASN A 16 -3.82 14.13 7.47
C ASN A 16 -4.88 13.20 6.90
N PRO A 17 -4.60 12.58 5.76
CA PRO A 17 -5.59 11.73 5.12
C PRO A 17 -5.73 10.35 5.74
N GLY A 18 -4.79 9.96 6.64
CA GLY A 18 -4.81 8.65 7.26
C GLY A 18 -3.94 7.64 6.51
N LEU A 19 -3.56 6.59 7.23
CA LEU A 19 -2.63 5.61 6.69
C LEU A 19 -3.21 4.85 5.50
N LYS A 20 -4.46 4.41 5.60
CA LYS A 20 -5.09 3.66 4.50
C LYS A 20 -5.12 4.48 3.22
N ALA A 21 -5.54 5.74 3.31
CA ALA A 21 -5.60 6.62 2.14
C ALA A 21 -4.21 6.85 1.54
N ASN A 22 -3.21 6.99 2.39
CA ASN A 22 -1.84 7.18 1.93
C ASN A 22 -1.32 5.96 1.19
N VAL A 23 -1.60 4.77 1.70
CA VAL A 23 -1.18 3.53 1.05
C VAL A 23 -1.87 3.38 -0.31
N ILE A 24 -3.17 3.68 -0.38
CA ILE A 24 -3.90 3.62 -1.64
C ILE A 24 -3.32 4.60 -2.66
N SER A 25 -3.05 5.83 -2.23
CA SER A 25 -2.47 6.84 -3.12
C SER A 25 -1.12 6.40 -3.66
N MET A 26 -0.30 5.81 -2.81
CA MET A 26 1.02 5.32 -3.21
C MET A 26 0.88 4.26 -4.32
N TYR A 27 -0.02 3.31 -4.13
CA TYR A 27 -0.19 2.26 -5.14
C TYR A 27 -0.81 2.77 -6.43
N LYS A 28 -1.73 3.71 -6.34
CA LYS A 28 -2.29 4.32 -7.56
C LYS A 28 -1.22 5.01 -8.37
N SER A 29 -0.35 5.77 -7.71
CA SER A 29 0.79 6.41 -8.39
C SER A 29 1.71 5.38 -9.00
N HIS A 30 2.01 4.33 -8.25
CA HIS A 30 2.88 3.27 -8.71
C HIS A 30 2.32 2.59 -9.95
N PHE A 31 1.03 2.29 -9.96
CA PHE A 31 0.40 1.67 -11.12
C PHE A 31 0.47 2.56 -12.35
N GLN A 32 0.30 3.86 -12.16
CA GLN A 32 0.38 4.80 -13.28
C GLN A 32 1.80 4.89 -13.84
N SER A 33 2.79 4.98 -12.95
CA SER A 33 4.16 5.19 -13.39
C SER A 33 4.79 3.93 -13.97
N GLU A 34 4.41 2.76 -13.48
CA GLU A 34 5.00 1.49 -13.93
C GLU A 34 4.28 0.87 -15.10
N GLY A 35 3.12 1.39 -15.48
CA GLY A 35 2.41 0.89 -16.61
C GLY A 35 1.87 -0.52 -16.47
N PHE A 36 1.44 -0.90 -15.27
CA PHE A 36 0.83 -2.20 -15.06
C PHE A 36 -0.41 -2.37 -15.94
N PHE A 37 -0.65 -3.58 -16.38
CA PHE A 37 -1.76 -3.88 -17.25
C PHE A 37 -3.02 -4.15 -16.42
N ARG A 38 -4.09 -3.40 -16.68
CA ARG A 38 -5.40 -3.52 -16.03
C ARG A 38 -5.32 -3.51 -14.51
N PRO A 39 -4.68 -2.51 -13.91
CA PRO A 39 -4.64 -2.45 -12.46
C PRO A 39 -6.01 -2.06 -11.89
N ARG A 40 -6.38 -2.71 -10.81
CA ARG A 40 -7.61 -2.41 -10.06
C ARG A 40 -7.25 -2.34 -8.59
N ILE A 41 -7.74 -1.32 -7.92
CA ILE A 41 -7.55 -1.17 -6.49
C ILE A 41 -8.86 -0.74 -5.86
N ALA A 42 -9.19 -1.33 -4.72
CA ALA A 42 -10.42 -1.01 -4.00
C ALA A 42 -10.16 -1.11 -2.51
N GLU A 43 -10.93 -0.32 -1.75
CA GLU A 43 -10.82 -0.32 -0.29
C GLU A 43 -12.09 -0.86 0.34
N ASN A 44 -11.93 -1.42 1.54
CA ASN A 44 -13.04 -1.96 2.33
C ASN A 44 -13.88 -2.95 1.53
N VAL A 45 -13.19 -3.90 0.90
CA VAL A 45 -13.83 -4.87 0.02
C VAL A 45 -14.21 -6.11 0.81
N THR A 46 -15.44 -6.60 0.59
CA THR A 46 -15.86 -7.87 1.16
C THR A 46 -15.59 -8.96 0.16
N ILE A 47 -14.79 -9.94 0.57
CA ILE A 47 -14.40 -11.06 -0.27
C ILE A 47 -14.95 -12.35 0.32
N SER A 48 -15.61 -13.13 -0.50
CA SER A 48 -16.17 -14.40 -0.05
C SER A 48 -15.05 -15.42 0.14
N GLY A 49 -14.98 -16.01 1.31
CA GLY A 49 -14.01 -17.04 1.60
C GLY A 49 -14.66 -18.41 1.60
N LYS A 50 -13.87 -19.44 1.88
CA LYS A 50 -14.35 -20.80 1.93
C LYS A 50 -15.28 -21.04 3.10
N LEU A 51 -14.98 -20.43 4.23
CA LEU A 51 -15.76 -20.58 5.44
C LEU A 51 -16.66 -19.40 5.72
N LYS A 52 -16.21 -18.19 5.40
CA LYS A 52 -16.99 -16.99 5.69
C LYS A 52 -16.51 -15.84 4.81
N GLU A 53 -17.27 -14.75 4.85
CA GLU A 53 -16.88 -13.53 4.16
C GLU A 53 -15.88 -12.75 5.00
N HIS A 54 -14.98 -12.06 4.32
CA HIS A 54 -13.96 -11.23 4.97
C HIS A 54 -13.99 -9.84 4.37
N THR A 55 -13.91 -8.83 5.23
CA THR A 55 -13.75 -7.46 4.76
C THR A 55 -12.29 -7.10 4.92
N VAL A 56 -11.64 -6.74 3.81
CA VAL A 56 -10.23 -6.39 3.82
C VAL A 56 -10.08 -4.90 3.59
N ASP A 57 -8.99 -4.34 4.13
CA ASP A 57 -8.78 -2.89 4.05
C ASP A 57 -8.53 -2.44 2.62
N ILE A 58 -7.64 -3.12 1.92
CA ILE A 58 -7.29 -2.80 0.55
C ILE A 58 -7.09 -4.09 -0.23
N TYR A 59 -7.61 -4.11 -1.43
CA TYR A 59 -7.38 -5.21 -2.36
C TYR A 59 -6.95 -4.61 -3.68
N PHE A 60 -5.91 -5.16 -4.31
CA PHE A 60 -5.61 -4.77 -5.67
C PHE A 60 -5.18 -5.98 -6.50
N GLU A 61 -5.32 -5.83 -7.79
CA GLU A 61 -4.92 -6.85 -8.74
C GLU A 61 -4.41 -6.19 -10.01
N PHE A 62 -3.56 -6.89 -10.71
CA PHE A 62 -3.07 -6.45 -12.01
C PHE A 62 -2.59 -7.69 -12.77
N ILE A 63 -2.39 -7.53 -14.08
CA ILE A 63 -1.89 -8.62 -14.89
C ILE A 63 -0.42 -8.37 -15.20
N GLN A 64 0.40 -9.38 -14.95
CA GLN A 64 1.83 -9.32 -15.23
C GLN A 64 2.24 -10.64 -15.87
N MET A 65 2.82 -10.56 -17.04
CA MET A 65 3.26 -11.76 -17.78
C MET A 65 2.14 -12.78 -17.95
N ASN A 66 0.96 -12.27 -18.29
CA ASN A 66 -0.26 -13.07 -18.49
C ASN A 66 -0.81 -13.73 -17.23
N ASN A 67 -0.29 -13.36 -16.06
CA ASN A 67 -0.80 -13.89 -14.79
C ASN A 67 -1.52 -12.78 -14.04
N LEU A 68 -2.64 -13.14 -13.43
CA LEU A 68 -3.38 -12.23 -12.57
C LEU A 68 -2.75 -12.27 -11.17
N GLU A 69 -2.15 -11.16 -10.78
CA GLU A 69 -1.53 -11.02 -9.47
C GLU A 69 -2.51 -10.33 -8.54
N ARG A 70 -2.74 -10.92 -7.38
CA ARG A 70 -3.69 -10.41 -6.39
C ARG A 70 -2.99 -10.13 -5.08
N THR A 71 -3.32 -9.00 -4.47
CA THR A 71 -2.71 -8.59 -3.19
C THR A 71 -3.81 -8.11 -2.26
N VAL A 72 -3.71 -8.55 -1.01
CA VAL A 72 -4.60 -8.11 0.07
C VAL A 72 -3.74 -7.39 1.08
N ILE A 73 -4.17 -6.21 1.50
CA ILE A 73 -3.42 -5.38 2.43
C ILE A 73 -4.25 -5.12 3.68
N LYS A 74 -3.64 -5.35 4.84
CA LYS A 74 -4.19 -4.95 6.12
C LYS A 74 -3.44 -3.71 6.59
N VAL A 75 -4.18 -2.72 7.08
CA VAL A 75 -3.59 -1.47 7.54
C VAL A 75 -3.79 -1.36 9.05
N ILE A 76 -2.70 -1.14 9.79
CA ILE A 76 -2.75 -0.97 11.23
C ILE A 76 -2.15 0.39 11.56
N GLU A 77 -3.01 1.30 11.94
CA GLU A 77 -2.64 2.69 12.16
C GLU A 77 -2.67 3.04 13.64
N GLY A 78 -1.61 3.69 14.13
CA GLY A 78 -1.58 4.26 15.46
C GLY A 78 -1.36 3.28 16.60
N THR A 79 -1.20 1.99 16.32
CA THR A 79 -1.00 0.99 17.35
C THR A 79 0.08 0.01 16.94
N LYS A 80 0.55 -0.76 17.92
CA LYS A 80 1.54 -1.79 17.67
C LYS A 80 0.90 -2.98 16.95
N VAL A 81 1.60 -3.52 15.96
CA VAL A 81 1.18 -4.75 15.31
C VAL A 81 1.49 -5.91 16.24
N THR A 82 0.49 -6.70 16.57
CA THR A 82 0.64 -7.81 17.51
C THR A 82 0.71 -9.15 16.79
N GLU A 83 1.16 -10.16 17.50
CA GLU A 83 1.18 -11.51 16.98
C GLU A 83 -0.22 -11.94 16.57
N ASN A 84 -1.21 -11.62 17.36
CA ASN A 84 -2.60 -11.98 17.07
C ASN A 84 -3.10 -11.33 15.78
N ASP A 85 -2.73 -10.06 15.56
CA ASP A 85 -3.07 -9.38 14.30
C ASP A 85 -2.59 -10.17 13.10
N MET A 86 -1.38 -10.67 13.19
CA MET A 86 -0.76 -11.39 12.09
C MET A 86 -1.42 -12.75 11.86
N TRP A 87 -1.76 -13.46 12.94
CA TRP A 87 -2.44 -14.74 12.79
C TRP A 87 -3.85 -14.57 12.20
N GLU A 88 -4.56 -13.54 12.64
CA GLU A 88 -5.88 -13.24 12.09
C GLU A 88 -5.80 -12.99 10.58
N PHE A 89 -4.82 -12.19 10.17
CA PHE A 89 -4.65 -11.89 8.77
C PHE A 89 -4.25 -13.12 7.97
N ALA A 90 -3.37 -13.94 8.53
CA ALA A 90 -2.97 -15.18 7.87
C ALA A 90 -4.17 -16.09 7.67
N ASN A 91 -5.06 -16.15 8.65
CA ASN A 91 -6.26 -16.96 8.53
C ASN A 91 -7.21 -16.45 7.45
N VAL A 92 -7.32 -15.12 7.32
CA VAL A 92 -8.11 -14.53 6.25
C VAL A 92 -7.55 -14.98 4.89
N LEU A 93 -6.24 -14.86 4.71
CA LEU A 93 -5.61 -15.23 3.45
C LEU A 93 -5.82 -16.71 3.11
N LYS A 94 -5.74 -17.56 4.11
CA LYS A 94 -5.95 -19.00 3.90
C LYS A 94 -7.38 -19.34 3.49
N ASP A 95 -8.34 -18.53 3.94
CA ASP A 95 -9.75 -18.82 3.67
C ASP A 95 -10.20 -18.32 2.31
N LEU A 96 -9.37 -17.55 1.61
CA LEU A 96 -9.74 -17.04 0.29
C LEU A 96 -9.74 -18.17 -0.74
N HIS A 97 -10.56 -18.01 -1.79
CA HIS A 97 -10.65 -18.99 -2.88
C HIS A 97 -9.52 -18.86 -3.89
N PHE A 98 -8.59 -17.93 -3.67
CA PHE A 98 -7.49 -17.70 -4.60
C PHE A 98 -6.23 -17.39 -3.82
N LEU A 99 -5.10 -17.53 -4.47
CA LEU A 99 -3.82 -17.15 -3.87
C LEU A 99 -3.66 -15.65 -3.96
N ALA A 100 -3.32 -15.05 -2.84
CA ALA A 100 -3.07 -13.61 -2.78
C ALA A 100 -1.81 -13.35 -1.96
N LYS A 101 -1.05 -12.34 -2.36
CA LYS A 101 0.04 -11.84 -1.55
C LYS A 101 -0.55 -11.05 -0.40
N GLY A 102 -0.03 -11.23 0.80
CA GLY A 102 -0.48 -10.51 1.97
C GLY A 102 0.54 -9.48 2.40
N ILE A 103 0.10 -8.27 2.64
CA ILE A 103 0.96 -7.19 3.14
C ILE A 103 0.27 -6.53 4.31
N VAL A 104 1.03 -6.25 5.38
CA VAL A 104 0.54 -5.45 6.49
C VAL A 104 1.31 -4.14 6.48
N TYR A 105 0.60 -3.03 6.33
CA TYR A 105 1.20 -1.70 6.47
C TYR A 105 0.90 -1.16 7.84
N TYR A 106 1.89 -0.59 8.48
CA TYR A 106 1.75 -0.02 9.81
C TYR A 106 2.56 1.28 9.89
N ASP A 107 2.28 2.10 10.89
CA ASP A 107 2.99 3.36 11.08
C ASP A 107 3.67 3.47 12.44
N ASP A 108 3.37 2.60 13.39
CA ASP A 108 3.95 2.68 14.72
C ASP A 108 5.07 1.65 14.89
N ARG A 109 4.77 0.47 15.40
CA ARG A 109 5.80 -0.53 15.67
C ARG A 109 5.23 -1.94 15.56
N VAL A 110 6.12 -2.91 15.62
CA VAL A 110 5.77 -4.33 15.44
C VAL A 110 6.37 -5.11 16.59
N SER A 111 5.60 -6.01 17.19
CA SER A 111 6.12 -6.88 18.23
C SER A 111 7.05 -7.95 17.62
N SER A 112 7.93 -8.52 18.46
CA SER A 112 8.82 -9.58 17.99
C SER A 112 8.02 -10.81 17.56
N GLY A 113 6.92 -11.10 18.26
CA GLY A 113 6.05 -12.20 17.87
C GLY A 113 5.41 -11.99 16.51
N ALA A 114 4.98 -10.75 16.25
CA ALA A 114 4.40 -10.43 14.95
C ALA A 114 5.40 -10.62 13.83
N LYS A 115 6.65 -10.24 14.04
CA LYS A 115 7.70 -10.43 13.03
C LYS A 115 7.88 -11.91 12.71
N LYS A 116 7.87 -12.76 13.75
CA LYS A 116 8.01 -14.20 13.56
C LYS A 116 6.88 -14.78 12.77
N VAL A 117 5.64 -14.36 13.08
CA VAL A 117 4.47 -14.85 12.35
C VAL A 117 4.54 -14.41 10.90
N ALA A 118 4.97 -13.18 10.64
CA ALA A 118 5.12 -12.69 9.28
C ALA A 118 6.05 -13.58 8.47
N GLU A 119 7.18 -13.98 9.07
CA GLU A 119 8.12 -14.87 8.40
C GLU A 119 7.50 -16.24 8.15
N LEU A 120 6.83 -16.78 9.16
CA LEU A 120 6.24 -18.11 9.05
C LEU A 120 5.13 -18.19 8.03
N THR A 121 4.40 -17.10 7.86
CA THR A 121 3.23 -17.05 6.98
C THR A 121 3.52 -16.38 5.65
N ASN A 122 4.73 -15.90 5.45
CA ASN A 122 5.16 -15.23 4.23
C ASN A 122 4.35 -13.96 3.95
N ILE A 123 3.98 -13.26 5.01
CA ILE A 123 3.29 -11.97 4.92
C ILE A 123 4.33 -10.87 5.04
N ASP A 124 4.27 -9.88 4.16
CA ASP A 124 5.19 -8.75 4.21
C ASP A 124 4.73 -7.75 5.26
N LEU A 125 5.64 -7.33 6.13
CA LEU A 125 5.41 -6.24 7.07
C LEU A 125 6.13 -5.02 6.54
N LYS A 126 5.39 -3.94 6.31
CA LYS A 126 5.97 -2.71 5.75
C LYS A 126 5.56 -1.52 6.57
N LYS A 127 6.54 -0.77 7.03
CA LYS A 127 6.26 0.49 7.71
C LYS A 127 6.06 1.57 6.67
N PHE A 128 4.98 2.33 6.81
CA PHE A 128 4.71 3.44 5.91
C PHE A 128 5.26 4.71 6.53
N ASP A 129 6.19 5.36 5.83
CA ASP A 129 6.76 6.62 6.25
C ASP A 129 6.36 7.66 5.22
N LEU A 130 5.44 8.55 5.61
CA LEU A 130 4.92 9.56 4.69
C LEU A 130 6.01 10.47 4.15
N LEU A 131 6.94 10.87 5.03
CA LEU A 131 8.03 11.76 4.60
C LEU A 131 8.90 11.08 3.56
N ASP A 132 9.18 9.81 3.74
CA ASP A 132 10.00 9.04 2.81
C ASP A 132 9.31 8.91 1.46
N GLU A 133 7.99 8.64 1.49
CA GLU A 133 7.22 8.51 0.26
C GLU A 133 7.14 9.84 -0.49
N VAL A 134 6.95 10.94 0.23
CA VAL A 134 6.92 12.25 -0.39
C VAL A 134 8.28 12.56 -1.03
N ARG A 135 9.37 12.22 -0.34
CA ARG A 135 10.71 12.41 -0.87
C ARG A 135 10.94 11.61 -2.14
N LYS A 136 10.51 10.37 -2.16
CA LYS A 136 10.63 9.53 -3.35
C LYS A 136 9.84 10.10 -4.52
N SER A 137 8.64 10.58 -4.27
CA SER A 137 7.81 11.18 -5.31
C SER A 137 8.47 12.44 -5.87
N ALA A 138 9.04 13.27 -5.01
CA ALA A 138 9.72 14.48 -5.44
C ALA A 138 10.93 14.16 -6.31
N LEU A 139 11.71 13.16 -5.92
CA LEU A 139 12.86 12.74 -6.70
C LEU A 139 12.45 12.20 -8.08
N SER A 140 11.38 11.42 -8.12
CA SER A 140 10.87 10.90 -9.39
C SER A 140 10.43 12.03 -10.31
N ALA A 141 9.75 13.04 -9.77
CA ALA A 141 9.31 14.18 -10.53
C ALA A 141 10.50 14.95 -11.11
N VAL A 142 11.55 15.14 -10.29
CA VAL A 142 12.76 15.81 -10.76
C VAL A 142 13.40 15.03 -11.90
N LYS A 143 13.51 13.73 -11.76
CA LYS A 143 14.10 12.90 -12.82
C LYS A 143 13.32 13.01 -14.14
N VAL A 144 12.01 13.04 -14.05
CA VAL A 144 11.19 13.16 -15.24
C VAL A 144 11.39 14.50 -15.92
N MET A 145 11.64 15.53 -15.15
CA MET A 145 11.79 16.87 -15.69
C MET A 145 13.18 17.16 -16.24
N LEU A 146 14.17 16.33 -15.95
CA LEU A 146 15.53 16.54 -16.43
C LEU A 146 15.74 15.83 -17.75
N PRO A 147 16.49 16.45 -18.69
CA PRO A 147 16.88 15.76 -19.93
C PRO A 147 17.77 14.56 -19.61
N ASP A 148 17.70 13.57 -20.47
CA ASP A 148 18.47 12.35 -20.29
C ASP A 148 19.96 12.62 -20.25
N GLU A 149 20.44 13.49 -21.10
CA GLU A 149 21.86 13.78 -21.14
C GLU A 149 22.35 14.43 -19.84
N GLU A 150 21.51 15.18 -19.17
CA GLU A 150 21.89 15.75 -17.88
C GLU A 150 21.98 14.69 -16.82
N ILE A 151 21.11 13.70 -16.89
CA ILE A 151 21.13 12.60 -15.94
C ILE A 151 22.37 11.77 -16.13
N ILE A 152 22.71 11.51 -17.39
CA ILE A 152 23.84 10.67 -17.72
C ILE A 152 25.15 11.43 -17.61
N GLY A 153 25.10 12.70 -17.93
CA GLY A 153 26.27 13.49 -17.98
C GLY A 153 27.08 13.50 -16.78
N ASP A 154 26.69 13.02 -16.07
CA ASP A 154 27.42 12.84 -15.18
C ASP A 154 28.13 11.74 -15.28
N PRO A 155 28.33 11.30 -16.03
CA PRO A 155 29.02 10.31 -16.25
C PRO A 155 30.26 10.29 -16.40
N PHE A 156 30.18 10.63 -16.56
CA PHE A 156 30.88 10.51 -16.85
C PHE A 156 31.31 10.83 -16.52
N TRP A 157 30.81 11.13 -16.45
CA TRP A 157 30.82 11.34 -16.39
C TRP A 157 31.34 11.11 -15.85
#